data_30e71c663d8902bade15ac4baaad0819
#
_entry.id   30e71c663d8902bade15ac4baaad0819
#
_cell.length_a   1.000
_cell.length_b   1.000
_cell.length_c   1.000
_cell.angle_alpha   90.00
_cell.angle_beta   90.00
_cell.angle_gamma   90.00
#
_symmetry.space_group_name_H-M   'P 1'
#
loop_
_entity.id
_entity.type
_entity.pdbx_description
1 polymer ?
#
loop_
_entity_poly.entity_id
_entity_poly.type
_entity_poly.pdbx_seq_one_letter_code
_entity_poly.pdbx_strand_id
1 'polypeptide(L)'
;MNTSRLPISFFQRLAMLMALLAMLVPILPAAGETDFCTEMPPLLHFTQTSHKETIAADTHILRTYPDTANDGVDAEMCALIDEMAEAARPHLPLEAGLAPSYLDVGAIVSRSGASVMSFLTLAEISRDMAHLSVDFSARVYDMQTGEQLSLSRFFASDSGAWQILADAVYSQLHAAFPALEPDSQALAQLCSREALENAAFTLGAARLTLTYRADTLYPGKNTLLHVHVYYPEIREMMTDYGKAQTDNSRFKMIALTYDDGPARGATRNVLDALRRHGAQATFFIVGKNITRNHDIIALQQNRGYSIQSHSYTHTYPKDLKPGAALDEDARLRREMGDTIGILPTMMRAPGGTDPYYIRQQIDYPMINWSAPSGDSGNDNVKGIIQTLKNRAADSAIVLMHDIRPKCYVYTEEFLKYLENRGYLCVTVEELFCNAGVPLKPNVSYFSPYRIAE
;
A
#
# COMPACT_ATOMS: atom_id res chain seq x y z
N MET A 1 12.80 41.54 -57.97
CA MET A 1 11.73 40.92 -57.10
C MET A 1 12.19 40.99 -55.69
N ASN A 2 11.69 41.96 -54.93
CA ASN A 2 12.06 42.23 -53.53
C ASN A 2 11.13 41.43 -52.60
N THR A 3 11.63 40.44 -51.92
CA THR A 3 10.88 39.76 -50.83
C THR A 3 11.20 40.45 -49.52
N SER A 4 10.26 41.32 -49.11
CA SER A 4 10.29 42.00 -47.81
C SER A 4 10.00 40.96 -46.68
N ARG A 5 11.00 40.70 -45.83
CA ARG A 5 10.78 39.96 -44.57
C ARG A 5 9.97 40.82 -43.63
N LEU A 6 8.81 40.31 -43.19
CA LEU A 6 8.01 40.94 -42.13
C LEU A 6 8.79 40.91 -40.80
N PRO A 7 8.75 42.01 -40.02
CA PRO A 7 9.45 42.07 -38.73
C PRO A 7 8.74 41.16 -37.70
N ILE A 8 9.53 40.31 -37.02
CA ILE A 8 9.07 39.45 -35.92
C ILE A 8 8.45 40.38 -34.85
N SER A 9 7.22 40.09 -34.44
CA SER A 9 6.45 40.88 -33.48
C SER A 9 7.16 40.94 -32.10
N PHE A 10 6.91 42.00 -31.35
CA PHE A 10 7.44 42.17 -29.99
C PHE A 10 7.16 40.95 -29.10
N PHE A 11 5.97 40.33 -29.23
CA PHE A 11 5.59 39.13 -28.49
C PHE A 11 6.41 37.90 -28.87
N GLN A 12 6.80 37.75 -30.13
CA GLN A 12 7.65 36.61 -30.57
C GLN A 12 9.10 36.80 -30.05
N ARG A 13 9.59 38.04 -29.93
CA ARG A 13 10.91 38.31 -29.32
C ARG A 13 10.89 38.10 -27.81
N LEU A 14 9.80 38.44 -27.14
CA LEU A 14 9.61 38.17 -25.71
C LEU A 14 9.53 36.68 -25.41
N ALA A 15 8.80 35.89 -26.23
CA ALA A 15 8.74 34.43 -26.11
C ALA A 15 10.09 33.74 -26.37
N MET A 16 10.88 34.21 -27.34
CA MET A 16 12.25 33.74 -27.55
C MET A 16 13.20 34.08 -26.39
N LEU A 17 13.05 35.29 -25.80
CA LEU A 17 13.86 35.68 -24.65
C LEU A 17 13.51 34.87 -23.40
N MET A 18 12.24 34.56 -23.17
CA MET A 18 11.78 33.72 -22.08
C MET A 18 12.23 32.25 -22.27
N ALA A 19 12.25 31.76 -23.51
CA ALA A 19 12.77 30.43 -23.81
C ALA A 19 14.30 30.34 -23.62
N LEU A 20 15.04 31.40 -23.94
CA LEU A 20 16.50 31.47 -23.67
C LEU A 20 16.82 31.58 -22.18
N LEU A 21 16.01 32.35 -21.41
CA LEU A 21 16.18 32.46 -19.94
C LEU A 21 15.85 31.12 -19.23
N ALA A 22 14.89 30.36 -19.75
CA ALA A 22 14.59 29.01 -19.23
C ALA A 22 15.72 27.97 -19.46
N MET A 23 16.61 28.21 -20.43
CA MET A 23 17.80 27.38 -20.68
C MET A 23 19.04 27.79 -19.85
N LEU A 24 18.96 28.91 -19.12
CA LEU A 24 20.05 29.45 -18.28
C LEU A 24 19.80 29.24 -16.78
N VAL A 25 18.85 28.40 -16.38
CA VAL A 25 18.84 27.91 -15.02
C VAL A 25 20.08 27.01 -14.89
N PRO A 26 21.09 27.39 -14.08
CA PRO A 26 22.20 26.51 -13.84
C PRO A 26 21.62 25.20 -13.31
N ILE A 27 21.90 24.08 -13.98
CA ILE A 27 21.79 22.76 -13.38
C ILE A 27 22.76 22.86 -12.20
N LEU A 28 22.25 23.17 -11.02
CA LEU A 28 23.01 22.93 -9.81
C LEU A 28 23.44 21.48 -9.89
N PRO A 29 24.76 21.18 -9.82
CA PRO A 29 25.20 19.81 -9.71
C PRO A 29 24.38 19.24 -8.55
N ALA A 30 23.81 18.08 -8.77
CA ALA A 30 23.21 17.30 -7.69
C ALA A 30 24.18 17.41 -6.52
N ALA A 31 23.70 17.92 -5.39
CA ALA A 31 24.52 18.06 -4.19
C ALA A 31 25.27 16.74 -4.07
N GLY A 32 26.62 16.83 -4.10
CA GLY A 32 27.44 15.65 -4.09
C GLY A 32 26.91 14.72 -3.01
N GLU A 33 26.86 13.43 -3.31
CA GLU A 33 26.58 12.39 -2.33
C GLU A 33 27.50 12.66 -1.13
N THR A 34 27.04 13.52 -0.22
CA THR A 34 27.57 13.49 1.13
C THR A 34 27.18 12.11 1.61
N ASP A 35 28.19 11.36 1.97
CA ASP A 35 28.12 9.98 2.42
C ASP A 35 27.28 9.90 3.70
N PHE A 36 25.96 10.09 3.55
CA PHE A 36 24.97 9.90 4.61
C PHE A 36 24.79 8.43 5.00
N CYS A 37 25.49 7.53 4.25
CA CYS A 37 25.42 6.09 4.49
C CYS A 37 26.06 5.63 5.82
N THR A 38 26.83 6.47 6.50
CA THR A 38 27.52 6.07 7.74
C THR A 38 26.71 6.31 9.01
N GLU A 39 25.56 7.01 8.95
CA GLU A 39 24.77 7.35 10.14
C GLU A 39 23.33 6.82 10.15
N MET A 40 22.88 6.18 9.08
CA MET A 40 21.52 5.61 9.07
C MET A 40 21.52 4.28 9.85
N PRO A 41 20.60 4.09 10.82
CA PRO A 41 20.44 2.78 11.42
C PRO A 41 20.05 1.79 10.31
N PRO A 42 20.62 0.58 10.30
CA PRO A 42 20.17 -0.45 9.38
C PRO A 42 18.68 -0.70 9.60
N LEU A 43 17.94 -0.95 8.51
CA LEU A 43 16.56 -1.44 8.63
C LEU A 43 16.59 -2.74 9.46
N LEU A 44 15.58 -2.91 10.31
CA LEU A 44 15.38 -4.20 10.96
C LEU A 44 15.22 -5.27 9.87
N HIS A 45 16.16 -6.19 9.84
CA HIS A 45 16.22 -7.25 8.84
C HIS A 45 15.35 -8.43 9.28
N PHE A 46 14.69 -9.06 8.36
CA PHE A 46 14.07 -10.37 8.53
C PHE A 46 14.10 -11.12 7.19
N THR A 47 13.99 -12.43 7.29
CA THR A 47 13.75 -13.33 6.16
C THR A 47 12.51 -14.16 6.42
N GLN A 48 12.05 -14.91 5.42
CA GLN A 48 10.91 -15.81 5.58
C GLN A 48 11.23 -17.17 4.96
N THR A 49 10.89 -18.22 5.67
CA THR A 49 11.02 -19.61 5.19
C THR A 49 9.63 -20.24 5.08
N SER A 50 9.32 -20.80 3.92
CA SER A 50 8.02 -21.44 3.66
C SER A 50 8.12 -22.93 3.65
N HIS A 51 7.19 -23.61 4.34
CA HIS A 51 7.01 -25.05 4.38
C HIS A 51 5.66 -25.42 3.79
N LYS A 52 5.68 -26.32 2.79
CA LYS A 52 4.46 -26.83 2.15
C LYS A 52 4.15 -28.23 2.65
N GLU A 53 2.97 -28.42 3.22
CA GLU A 53 2.39 -29.72 3.56
C GLU A 53 1.31 -30.07 2.53
N THR A 54 1.29 -31.31 2.05
CA THR A 54 0.23 -31.83 1.19
C THR A 54 -0.64 -32.76 1.99
N ILE A 55 -1.92 -32.39 2.20
CA ILE A 55 -2.88 -33.16 3.00
C ILE A 55 -3.63 -34.18 2.14
N ALA A 56 -3.99 -33.79 0.92
CA ALA A 56 -4.65 -34.59 -0.10
C ALA A 56 -4.07 -34.23 -1.47
N ALA A 57 -4.46 -34.95 -2.52
CA ALA A 57 -3.88 -34.81 -3.86
C ALA A 57 -3.82 -33.34 -4.34
N ASP A 58 -4.86 -32.55 -4.01
CA ASP A 58 -5.01 -31.16 -4.45
C ASP A 58 -5.26 -30.19 -3.27
N THR A 59 -4.86 -30.57 -2.05
CA THR A 59 -5.04 -29.73 -0.86
C THR A 59 -3.73 -29.55 -0.13
N HIS A 60 -3.35 -28.29 0.05
CA HIS A 60 -2.05 -27.91 0.57
C HIS A 60 -2.17 -26.89 1.72
N ILE A 61 -1.27 -27.02 2.71
CA ILE A 61 -1.02 -25.98 3.72
C ILE A 61 0.36 -25.41 3.46
N LEU A 62 0.44 -24.09 3.35
CA LEU A 62 1.69 -23.33 3.26
C LEU A 62 1.85 -22.54 4.56
N ARG A 63 2.90 -22.83 5.32
CA ARG A 63 3.29 -22.05 6.50
C ARG A 63 4.52 -21.24 6.15
N THR A 64 4.48 -19.94 6.42
CA THR A 64 5.60 -19.02 6.15
C THR A 64 6.02 -18.38 7.45
N TYR A 65 7.18 -18.81 7.94
CA TYR A 65 7.76 -18.39 9.22
C TYR A 65 8.71 -17.22 9.03
N PRO A 66 8.63 -16.17 9.87
CA PRO A 66 9.65 -15.14 9.91
C PRO A 66 10.92 -15.69 10.59
N ASP A 67 12.04 -15.13 10.18
CA ASP A 67 13.37 -15.34 10.78
C ASP A 67 13.97 -13.94 10.94
N THR A 68 14.01 -13.46 12.17
CA THR A 68 14.46 -12.12 12.54
C THR A 68 15.79 -12.21 13.31
N ALA A 69 16.25 -11.13 13.86
CA ALA A 69 17.43 -11.14 14.74
C ALA A 69 17.10 -11.49 16.21
N ASN A 70 15.85 -11.91 16.51
CA ASN A 70 15.38 -12.20 17.87
C ASN A 70 14.74 -13.58 17.95
N ASP A 71 15.50 -14.56 18.41
CA ASP A 71 15.08 -15.98 18.51
C ASP A 71 13.78 -16.16 19.34
N GLY A 72 13.56 -15.31 20.36
CA GLY A 72 12.36 -15.37 21.20
C GLY A 72 11.11 -14.96 20.43
N VAL A 73 11.19 -13.86 19.67
CA VAL A 73 10.10 -13.42 18.80
C VAL A 73 9.83 -14.45 17.71
N ASP A 74 10.88 -15.02 17.11
CA ASP A 74 10.74 -16.02 16.06
C ASP A 74 10.03 -17.27 16.57
N ALA A 75 10.39 -17.74 17.78
CA ALA A 75 9.72 -18.89 18.40
C ALA A 75 8.23 -18.63 18.67
N GLU A 76 7.89 -17.45 19.19
CA GLU A 76 6.49 -17.07 19.44
C GLU A 76 5.69 -16.94 18.12
N MET A 77 6.28 -16.37 17.08
CA MET A 77 5.65 -16.23 15.78
C MET A 77 5.47 -17.57 15.06
N CYS A 78 6.47 -18.47 15.18
CA CYS A 78 6.34 -19.84 14.66
C CYS A 78 5.20 -20.60 15.34
N ALA A 79 5.11 -20.52 16.67
CA ALA A 79 4.03 -21.14 17.44
C ALA A 79 2.64 -20.59 17.04
N LEU A 80 2.51 -19.26 16.87
CA LEU A 80 1.28 -18.64 16.40
C LEU A 80 0.87 -19.10 15.00
N ILE A 81 1.81 -19.19 14.07
CA ILE A 81 1.55 -19.63 12.70
C ILE A 81 1.07 -21.10 12.69
N ASP A 82 1.69 -21.96 13.50
CA ASP A 82 1.27 -23.35 13.65
C ASP A 82 -0.12 -23.47 14.28
N GLU A 83 -0.38 -22.71 15.35
CA GLU A 83 -1.71 -22.66 15.99
C GLU A 83 -2.80 -22.22 14.99
N MET A 84 -2.56 -21.14 14.25
CA MET A 84 -3.52 -20.64 13.25
C MET A 84 -3.72 -21.64 12.10
N ALA A 85 -2.66 -22.32 11.68
CA ALA A 85 -2.76 -23.34 10.64
C ALA A 85 -3.60 -24.54 11.10
N GLU A 86 -3.40 -25.04 12.33
CA GLU A 86 -4.18 -26.14 12.87
C GLU A 86 -5.63 -25.75 13.16
N ALA A 87 -5.89 -24.51 13.62
CA ALA A 87 -7.24 -23.98 13.80
C ALA A 87 -8.02 -23.85 12.47
N ALA A 88 -7.35 -23.45 11.40
CA ALA A 88 -7.96 -23.30 10.08
C ALA A 88 -8.07 -24.63 9.28
N ARG A 89 -7.26 -25.63 9.60
CA ARG A 89 -7.22 -26.96 8.91
C ARG A 89 -8.60 -27.63 8.74
N PRO A 90 -9.52 -27.66 9.76
CA PRO A 90 -10.85 -28.27 9.62
C PRO A 90 -11.75 -27.58 8.60
N HIS A 91 -11.47 -26.33 8.25
CA HIS A 91 -12.24 -25.53 7.30
C HIS A 91 -11.77 -25.67 5.86
N LEU A 92 -10.69 -26.44 5.62
CA LEU A 92 -10.22 -26.71 4.27
C LEU A 92 -11.19 -27.60 3.51
N PRO A 93 -11.56 -27.22 2.28
CA PRO A 93 -12.38 -28.06 1.44
C PRO A 93 -11.57 -29.28 0.95
N LEU A 94 -11.93 -30.49 1.41
CA LEU A 94 -11.23 -31.73 1.11
C LEU A 94 -11.90 -32.57 0.01
N GLU A 95 -12.90 -32.06 -0.69
CA GLU A 95 -13.64 -32.81 -1.72
C GLU A 95 -12.74 -33.18 -2.90
N ALA A 96 -12.64 -34.45 -3.19
CA ALA A 96 -11.83 -34.96 -4.30
C ALA A 96 -12.41 -34.56 -5.67
N GLY A 97 -11.53 -34.22 -6.61
CA GLY A 97 -11.90 -33.89 -7.99
C GLY A 97 -12.31 -32.45 -8.23
N LEU A 98 -12.23 -31.59 -7.21
CA LEU A 98 -12.36 -30.16 -7.35
C LEU A 98 -10.97 -29.49 -7.55
N ALA A 99 -10.99 -28.23 -7.93
CA ALA A 99 -9.78 -27.43 -8.09
C ALA A 99 -8.94 -27.37 -6.78
N PRO A 100 -7.62 -27.19 -6.87
CA PRO A 100 -6.72 -27.18 -5.73
C PRO A 100 -7.13 -26.18 -4.63
N SER A 101 -7.06 -26.64 -3.37
CA SER A 101 -7.32 -25.84 -2.19
C SER A 101 -6.02 -25.54 -1.44
N TYR A 102 -5.91 -24.34 -0.94
CA TYR A 102 -4.74 -23.86 -0.20
C TYR A 102 -5.17 -23.19 1.10
N LEU A 103 -4.46 -23.49 2.17
CA LEU A 103 -4.38 -22.67 3.38
C LEU A 103 -2.98 -22.05 3.39
N ASP A 104 -2.91 -20.74 3.27
CA ASP A 104 -1.66 -19.97 3.37
C ASP A 104 -1.64 -19.25 4.72
N VAL A 105 -0.69 -19.59 5.58
CA VAL A 105 -0.52 -18.98 6.88
C VAL A 105 0.85 -18.29 6.95
N GLY A 106 0.84 -17.00 7.22
CA GLY A 106 2.09 -16.24 7.33
C GLY A 106 1.85 -14.76 7.61
N ALA A 107 2.90 -14.07 8.00
CA ALA A 107 2.84 -12.69 8.43
C ALA A 107 3.12 -11.69 7.31
N ILE A 108 2.37 -10.58 7.33
CA ILE A 108 2.75 -9.32 6.69
C ILE A 108 3.53 -8.53 7.74
N VAL A 109 4.79 -8.25 7.46
CA VAL A 109 5.68 -7.56 8.39
C VAL A 109 5.72 -6.07 8.06
N SER A 110 5.62 -5.23 9.07
CA SER A 110 5.89 -3.79 8.94
C SER A 110 6.87 -3.32 10.01
N ARG A 111 7.55 -2.21 9.73
CA ARG A 111 8.61 -1.66 10.57
C ARG A 111 8.26 -0.25 10.97
N SER A 112 8.58 0.12 12.22
CA SER A 112 8.44 1.49 12.71
C SER A 112 9.59 1.84 13.64
N GLY A 113 10.14 3.03 13.49
CA GLY A 113 11.30 3.47 14.27
C GLY A 113 12.52 2.55 14.11
N ALA A 114 13.34 2.52 15.15
CA ALA A 114 14.61 1.77 15.12
C ALA A 114 14.49 0.33 15.62
N SER A 115 13.44 -0.02 16.38
CA SER A 115 13.36 -1.33 17.04
C SER A 115 12.01 -2.03 16.95
N VAL A 116 10.96 -1.42 16.38
CA VAL A 116 9.63 -2.03 16.35
C VAL A 116 9.36 -2.78 15.06
N MET A 117 8.98 -4.05 15.19
CA MET A 117 8.34 -4.84 14.13
C MET A 117 6.91 -5.20 14.50
N SER A 118 6.04 -5.14 13.51
CA SER A 118 4.65 -5.56 13.60
C SER A 118 4.40 -6.70 12.63
N PHE A 119 3.65 -7.70 13.08
CA PHE A 119 3.31 -8.91 12.34
C PHE A 119 1.79 -9.02 12.26
N LEU A 120 1.21 -8.76 11.09
CA LEU A 120 -0.17 -9.12 10.78
C LEU A 120 -0.15 -10.53 10.19
N THR A 121 -0.40 -11.54 11.03
CA THR A 121 -0.45 -12.94 10.61
C THR A 121 -1.83 -13.25 10.06
N LEU A 122 -1.87 -13.82 8.86
CA LEU A 122 -3.08 -14.19 8.15
C LEU A 122 -3.14 -15.71 7.96
N ALA A 123 -4.31 -16.31 8.14
CA ALA A 123 -4.64 -17.67 7.69
C ALA A 123 -5.69 -17.55 6.57
N GLU A 124 -5.24 -17.66 5.33
CA GLU A 124 -6.05 -17.43 4.13
C GLU A 124 -6.41 -18.75 3.47
N ILE A 125 -7.70 -19.10 3.41
CA ILE A 125 -8.19 -20.29 2.68
C ILE A 125 -8.62 -19.85 1.28
N SER A 126 -8.13 -20.57 0.27
CA SER A 126 -8.51 -20.36 -1.13
C SER A 126 -8.72 -21.70 -1.86
N ARG A 127 -9.61 -21.70 -2.88
CA ARG A 127 -9.81 -22.80 -3.81
C ARG A 127 -9.79 -22.28 -5.24
N ASP A 128 -9.05 -22.93 -6.14
CA ASP A 128 -8.84 -22.44 -7.50
C ASP A 128 -8.43 -20.97 -7.54
N MET A 129 -7.59 -20.57 -6.58
CA MET A 129 -7.19 -19.19 -6.31
C MET A 129 -8.34 -18.26 -5.89
N ALA A 130 -9.58 -18.71 -5.76
CA ALA A 130 -10.68 -17.92 -5.20
C ALA A 130 -10.55 -17.86 -3.67
N HIS A 131 -10.60 -16.64 -3.12
CA HIS A 131 -10.59 -16.41 -1.68
C HIS A 131 -11.88 -16.94 -1.05
N LEU A 132 -11.79 -17.78 -0.02
CA LEU A 132 -12.93 -18.35 0.70
C LEU A 132 -13.09 -17.73 2.09
N SER A 133 -12.01 -17.63 2.84
CA SER A 133 -12.02 -17.06 4.18
C SER A 133 -10.64 -16.57 4.59
N VAL A 134 -10.60 -15.68 5.56
CA VAL A 134 -9.39 -15.19 6.22
C VAL A 134 -9.62 -15.14 7.73
N ASP A 135 -8.62 -15.59 8.48
CA ASP A 135 -8.48 -15.30 9.90
C ASP A 135 -7.16 -14.56 10.14
N PHE A 136 -7.05 -13.85 11.25
CA PHE A 136 -5.88 -13.03 11.49
C PHE A 136 -5.53 -12.86 12.97
N SER A 137 -4.27 -12.56 13.22
CA SER A 137 -3.72 -12.07 14.50
C SER A 137 -2.72 -10.96 14.23
N ALA A 138 -2.67 -9.95 15.10
CA ALA A 138 -1.65 -8.92 15.01
C ALA A 138 -0.80 -8.90 16.29
N ARG A 139 0.52 -8.85 16.13
CA ARG A 139 1.47 -8.73 17.23
C ARG A 139 2.53 -7.68 16.90
N VAL A 140 2.91 -6.91 17.91
CA VAL A 140 3.92 -5.86 17.80
C VAL A 140 5.01 -6.14 18.82
N TYR A 141 6.26 -6.10 18.40
CA TYR A 141 7.40 -6.38 19.28
C TYR A 141 8.44 -5.25 19.24
N ASP A 142 9.04 -4.99 20.38
CA ASP A 142 10.33 -4.33 20.43
C ASP A 142 11.42 -5.39 20.16
N MET A 143 12.07 -5.30 19.01
CA MET A 143 13.05 -6.31 18.56
C MET A 143 14.35 -6.30 19.36
N GLN A 144 14.63 -5.24 20.14
CA GLN A 144 15.82 -5.19 21.02
C GLN A 144 15.59 -6.00 22.29
N THR A 145 14.37 -5.95 22.83
CA THR A 145 14.03 -6.61 24.10
C THR A 145 13.29 -7.93 23.91
N GLY A 146 12.64 -8.14 22.76
CA GLY A 146 11.69 -9.23 22.51
C GLY A 146 10.33 -9.03 23.19
N GLU A 147 10.07 -7.85 23.80
CA GLU A 147 8.82 -7.55 24.48
C GLU A 147 7.68 -7.40 23.48
N GLN A 148 6.57 -8.12 23.67
CA GLN A 148 5.34 -7.86 22.94
C GLN A 148 4.68 -6.59 23.47
N LEU A 149 4.38 -5.65 22.56
CA LEU A 149 3.88 -4.32 22.88
C LEU A 149 2.36 -4.25 22.76
N SER A 150 1.71 -3.52 23.69
CA SER A 150 0.31 -3.16 23.64
C SER A 150 0.14 -1.67 23.29
N LEU A 151 -1.07 -1.25 22.87
CA LEU A 151 -1.35 0.17 22.59
C LEU A 151 -1.13 1.07 23.82
N SER A 152 -1.34 0.57 25.03
CA SER A 152 -1.08 1.31 26.28
C SER A 152 0.40 1.64 26.49
N ARG A 153 1.32 1.01 25.76
CA ARG A 153 2.74 1.39 25.77
C ARG A 153 2.97 2.70 25.00
N PHE A 154 2.14 2.97 24.00
CA PHE A 154 2.23 4.14 23.12
C PHE A 154 1.39 5.32 23.61
N PHE A 155 0.32 5.07 24.37
CA PHE A 155 -0.61 6.11 24.83
C PHE A 155 -0.89 5.95 26.32
N ALA A 156 -0.76 7.05 27.09
CA ALA A 156 -1.19 7.07 28.49
C ALA A 156 -2.70 6.86 28.61
N SER A 157 -3.15 6.40 29.77
CA SER A 157 -4.57 6.08 30.00
C SER A 157 -5.52 7.27 29.88
N ASP A 158 -5.03 8.46 30.18
CA ASP A 158 -5.76 9.75 30.09
C ASP A 158 -5.49 10.51 28.78
N SER A 159 -4.77 9.88 27.82
CA SER A 159 -4.46 10.50 26.53
C SER A 159 -5.68 10.73 25.66
N GLY A 160 -5.79 11.92 25.05
CA GLY A 160 -6.80 12.23 24.03
C GLY A 160 -6.72 11.37 22.77
N ALA A 161 -5.60 10.65 22.54
CA ALA A 161 -5.45 9.75 21.41
C ALA A 161 -6.53 8.68 21.36
N TRP A 162 -7.02 8.21 22.49
CA TRP A 162 -8.06 7.18 22.54
C TRP A 162 -9.38 7.63 21.92
N GLN A 163 -9.72 8.93 22.06
CA GLN A 163 -10.90 9.47 21.39
C GLN A 163 -10.67 9.53 19.87
N ILE A 164 -9.48 9.94 19.43
CA ILE A 164 -9.12 9.95 17.99
C ILE A 164 -9.21 8.53 17.40
N LEU A 165 -8.72 7.53 18.12
CA LEU A 165 -8.81 6.14 17.70
C LEU A 165 -10.27 5.68 17.60
N ALA A 166 -11.12 6.03 18.59
CA ALA A 166 -12.54 5.71 18.57
C ALA A 166 -13.27 6.36 17.39
N ASP A 167 -12.99 7.65 17.14
CA ASP A 167 -13.59 8.41 16.03
C ASP A 167 -13.15 7.85 14.66
N ALA A 168 -11.87 7.46 14.53
CA ALA A 168 -11.35 6.82 13.33
C ALA A 168 -11.99 5.44 13.09
N VAL A 169 -12.11 4.62 14.13
CA VAL A 169 -12.79 3.32 14.06
C VAL A 169 -14.25 3.52 13.63
N TYR A 170 -14.96 4.41 14.30
CA TYR A 170 -16.36 4.69 13.95
C TYR A 170 -16.49 5.15 12.49
N SER A 171 -15.77 6.19 12.09
CA SER A 171 -15.94 6.81 10.78
C SER A 171 -15.54 5.88 9.63
N GLN A 172 -14.39 5.19 9.74
CA GLN A 172 -13.89 4.34 8.66
C GLN A 172 -14.68 3.03 8.56
N LEU A 173 -15.06 2.41 9.70
CA LEU A 173 -15.86 1.19 9.68
C LEU A 173 -17.31 1.45 9.27
N HIS A 174 -17.90 2.58 9.69
CA HIS A 174 -19.25 2.98 9.24
C HIS A 174 -19.31 3.28 7.74
N ALA A 175 -18.23 3.81 7.17
CA ALA A 175 -18.14 4.10 5.74
C ALA A 175 -17.85 2.87 4.87
N ALA A 176 -17.49 1.73 5.50
CA ALA A 176 -17.22 0.51 4.76
C ALA A 176 -18.51 -0.07 4.16
N PHE A 177 -18.41 -0.72 3.00
CA PHE A 177 -19.55 -1.28 2.26
C PHE A 177 -20.70 -0.28 2.10
N PRO A 178 -20.54 0.80 1.31
CA PRO A 178 -21.46 1.95 1.31
C PRO A 178 -22.93 1.65 0.96
N ALA A 179 -23.20 0.46 0.40
CA ALA A 179 -24.55 -0.02 0.11
C ALA A 179 -25.21 -0.79 1.28
N LEU A 180 -24.50 -0.95 2.40
CA LEU A 180 -24.97 -1.71 3.57
C LEU A 180 -24.91 -0.83 4.81
N GLU A 181 -25.76 -1.16 5.80
CA GLU A 181 -25.68 -0.58 7.13
C GLU A 181 -24.89 -1.52 8.06
N PRO A 182 -23.93 -1.00 8.86
CA PRO A 182 -23.22 -1.82 9.83
C PRO A 182 -24.11 -2.17 11.03
N ASP A 183 -23.81 -3.28 11.70
CA ASP A 183 -24.37 -3.56 13.02
C ASP A 183 -23.95 -2.45 13.99
N SER A 184 -24.92 -1.61 14.38
CA SER A 184 -24.68 -0.41 15.19
C SER A 184 -24.24 -0.75 16.62
N GLN A 185 -24.68 -1.89 17.18
CA GLN A 185 -24.28 -2.33 18.52
C GLN A 185 -22.84 -2.83 18.49
N ALA A 186 -22.49 -3.65 17.51
CA ALA A 186 -21.12 -4.13 17.33
C ALA A 186 -20.16 -2.96 17.04
N LEU A 187 -20.56 -2.00 16.20
CA LEU A 187 -19.74 -0.82 15.90
C LEU A 187 -19.50 0.02 17.16
N ALA A 188 -20.52 0.28 17.96
CA ALA A 188 -20.37 1.01 19.22
C ALA A 188 -19.46 0.28 20.22
N GLN A 189 -19.53 -1.06 20.26
CA GLN A 189 -18.64 -1.88 21.09
C GLN A 189 -17.18 -1.78 20.64
N LEU A 190 -16.91 -1.84 19.33
CA LEU A 190 -15.54 -1.71 18.77
C LEU A 190 -14.93 -0.33 19.07
N CYS A 191 -15.74 0.72 19.22
CA CYS A 191 -15.27 2.06 19.59
C CYS A 191 -15.04 2.22 21.11
N SER A 192 -15.40 1.22 21.93
CA SER A 192 -15.20 1.31 23.37
C SER A 192 -13.72 1.30 23.74
N ARG A 193 -13.40 1.92 24.89
CA ARG A 193 -12.04 1.96 25.41
C ARG A 193 -11.43 0.55 25.57
N GLU A 194 -12.18 -0.37 26.15
CA GLU A 194 -11.76 -1.74 26.37
C GLU A 194 -11.43 -2.46 25.05
N ALA A 195 -12.30 -2.28 24.03
CA ALA A 195 -12.06 -2.87 22.71
C ALA A 195 -10.83 -2.29 22.04
N LEU A 196 -10.57 -0.98 22.15
CA LEU A 196 -9.40 -0.32 21.59
C LEU A 196 -8.10 -0.77 22.26
N GLU A 197 -8.09 -0.93 23.60
CA GLU A 197 -6.90 -1.40 24.33
C GLU A 197 -6.50 -2.82 23.91
N ASN A 198 -7.45 -3.65 23.51
CA ASN A 198 -7.27 -5.03 23.08
C ASN A 198 -7.32 -5.20 21.55
N ALA A 199 -7.38 -4.11 20.79
CA ALA A 199 -7.48 -4.17 19.35
C ALA A 199 -6.22 -4.76 18.71
N ALA A 200 -6.41 -5.56 17.67
CA ALA A 200 -5.33 -6.00 16.82
C ALA A 200 -4.75 -4.80 16.05
N PHE A 201 -3.49 -4.46 16.30
CA PHE A 201 -2.85 -3.31 15.69
C PHE A 201 -1.48 -3.61 15.11
N THR A 202 -1.07 -2.80 14.16
CA THR A 202 0.28 -2.77 13.60
C THR A 202 0.78 -1.33 13.48
N LEU A 203 2.10 -1.16 13.51
CA LEU A 203 2.76 0.12 13.29
C LEU A 203 3.54 0.06 11.98
N GLY A 204 3.25 0.98 11.08
CA GLY A 204 3.94 1.17 9.82
C GLY A 204 4.91 2.36 9.86
N ALA A 205 5.33 2.79 8.69
CA ALA A 205 6.28 3.90 8.55
C ALA A 205 5.68 5.27 8.93
N ALA A 206 4.37 5.48 8.71
CA ALA A 206 3.72 6.77 8.97
C ALA A 206 2.35 6.65 9.64
N ARG A 207 1.91 5.44 9.97
CA ARG A 207 0.57 5.20 10.50
C ARG A 207 0.51 4.04 11.49
N LEU A 208 -0.45 4.12 12.39
CA LEU A 208 -1.01 3.02 13.17
C LEU A 208 -2.20 2.45 12.40
N THR A 209 -2.31 1.13 12.34
CA THR A 209 -3.42 0.43 11.69
C THR A 209 -4.10 -0.48 12.69
N LEU A 210 -5.42 -0.36 12.85
CA LEU A 210 -6.26 -1.31 13.58
C LEU A 210 -6.96 -2.22 12.56
N THR A 211 -6.99 -3.53 12.82
CA THR A 211 -7.55 -4.51 11.88
C THR A 211 -8.77 -5.19 12.48
N TYR A 212 -9.82 -5.30 11.68
CA TYR A 212 -11.12 -5.88 12.05
C TYR A 212 -11.62 -6.85 10.99
N ARG A 213 -12.43 -7.83 11.41
CA ARG A 213 -13.17 -8.68 10.48
C ARG A 213 -14.39 -7.93 9.98
N ALA A 214 -14.60 -7.91 8.68
CA ALA A 214 -15.77 -7.24 8.10
C ALA A 214 -17.09 -7.92 8.51
N ASP A 215 -17.10 -9.25 8.66
CA ASP A 215 -18.30 -10.01 9.05
C ASP A 215 -18.83 -9.69 10.46
N THR A 216 -18.02 -9.08 11.32
CA THR A 216 -18.46 -8.56 12.63
C THR A 216 -19.51 -7.47 12.48
N LEU A 217 -19.42 -6.64 11.44
CA LEU A 217 -20.30 -5.50 11.18
C LEU A 217 -21.23 -5.72 9.99
N TYR A 218 -20.78 -6.50 9.01
CA TYR A 218 -21.45 -6.72 7.73
C TYR A 218 -21.54 -8.23 7.47
N PRO A 219 -22.59 -8.91 7.94
CA PRO A 219 -22.73 -10.36 7.82
C PRO A 219 -22.51 -10.88 6.41
N GLY A 220 -21.67 -11.89 6.26
CA GLY A 220 -21.33 -12.51 4.99
C GLY A 220 -20.19 -11.83 4.22
N LYS A 221 -19.56 -10.78 4.76
CA LYS A 221 -18.38 -10.14 4.16
C LYS A 221 -17.09 -10.74 4.73
N ASN A 222 -16.40 -11.56 3.93
CA ASN A 222 -15.21 -12.34 4.34
C ASN A 222 -13.90 -11.60 4.01
N THR A 223 -13.80 -10.32 4.36
CA THR A 223 -12.57 -9.52 4.19
C THR A 223 -12.17 -8.89 5.51
N LEU A 224 -10.95 -8.38 5.57
CA LEU A 224 -10.50 -7.54 6.68
C LEU A 224 -10.71 -6.06 6.35
N LEU A 225 -11.04 -5.28 7.37
CA LEU A 225 -11.12 -3.83 7.33
C LEU A 225 -9.96 -3.27 8.14
N HIS A 226 -9.22 -2.36 7.55
CA HIS A 226 -8.08 -1.70 8.17
C HIS A 226 -8.42 -0.24 8.43
N VAL A 227 -8.42 0.15 9.71
CA VAL A 227 -8.57 1.54 10.15
C VAL A 227 -7.20 2.16 10.30
N HIS A 228 -6.94 3.22 9.57
CA HIS A 228 -5.66 3.91 9.57
C HIS A 228 -5.74 5.21 10.36
N VAL A 229 -4.77 5.42 11.26
CA VAL A 229 -4.56 6.69 11.97
C VAL A 229 -3.11 7.11 11.74
N TYR A 230 -2.90 8.26 11.11
CA TYR A 230 -1.57 8.71 10.76
C TYR A 230 -0.87 9.37 11.96
N TYR A 231 0.43 9.20 12.08
CA TYR A 231 1.18 9.70 13.24
C TYR A 231 1.03 11.21 13.50
N PRO A 232 0.94 12.11 12.51
CA PRO A 232 0.70 13.54 12.78
C PRO A 232 -0.60 13.80 13.57
N GLU A 233 -1.62 12.94 13.45
CA GLU A 233 -2.90 13.09 14.15
C GLU A 233 -2.80 12.77 15.64
N ILE A 234 -1.86 11.88 16.03
CA ILE A 234 -1.77 11.30 17.38
C ILE A 234 -0.42 11.51 18.06
N ARG A 235 0.62 11.97 17.33
CA ARG A 235 2.02 12.03 17.79
C ARG A 235 2.18 12.82 19.08
N GLU A 236 1.54 13.99 19.20
CA GLU A 236 1.66 14.84 20.40
C GLU A 236 1.06 14.19 21.65
N MET A 237 0.16 13.23 21.47
CA MET A 237 -0.52 12.50 22.54
C MET A 237 0.16 11.17 22.88
N MET A 238 1.21 10.80 22.16
CA MET A 238 1.99 9.60 22.43
C MET A 238 2.88 9.81 23.65
N THR A 239 3.19 8.71 24.33
CA THR A 239 4.30 8.65 25.32
C THR A 239 5.63 8.97 24.66
N ASP A 240 6.66 9.30 25.45
CA ASP A 240 8.01 9.51 24.91
C ASP A 240 8.54 8.24 24.22
N TYR A 241 8.22 7.07 24.74
CA TYR A 241 8.50 5.79 24.10
C TYR A 241 7.79 5.69 22.74
N GLY A 242 6.49 5.98 22.68
CA GLY A 242 5.71 5.97 21.44
C GLY A 242 6.27 6.91 20.39
N LYS A 243 6.62 8.15 20.79
CA LYS A 243 7.24 9.14 19.89
C LYS A 243 8.58 8.65 19.33
N ALA A 244 9.40 8.02 20.15
CA ALA A 244 10.70 7.48 19.74
C ALA A 244 10.54 6.29 18.77
N GLN A 245 9.59 5.39 19.04
CA GLN A 245 9.37 4.18 18.23
C GLN A 245 8.57 4.43 16.94
N THR A 246 8.01 5.62 16.76
CA THR A 246 7.33 6.03 15.52
C THR A 246 8.10 7.11 14.76
N ASP A 247 9.33 7.41 15.17
CA ASP A 247 10.20 8.34 14.45
C ASP A 247 10.94 7.64 13.32
N ASN A 248 10.43 7.82 12.12
CA ASN A 248 11.01 7.29 10.90
C ASN A 248 11.79 8.36 10.08
N SER A 249 12.05 9.54 10.67
CA SER A 249 12.71 10.67 9.99
C SER A 249 14.12 10.37 9.47
N ARG A 250 14.75 9.33 10.01
CA ARG A 250 16.10 8.87 9.61
C ARG A 250 16.10 7.88 8.44
N PHE A 251 14.94 7.40 7.99
CA PHE A 251 14.84 6.45 6.90
C PHE A 251 14.40 7.15 5.61
N LYS A 252 14.98 6.74 4.49
CA LYS A 252 14.47 7.11 3.18
C LYS A 252 13.17 6.35 2.92
N MET A 253 12.20 7.02 2.30
CA MET A 253 10.94 6.40 1.92
C MET A 253 10.74 6.42 0.41
N ILE A 254 10.12 5.38 -0.12
CA ILE A 254 9.80 5.26 -1.54
C ILE A 254 8.44 4.57 -1.69
N ALA A 255 7.57 5.14 -2.53
CA ALA A 255 6.27 4.52 -2.82
C ALA A 255 6.37 3.65 -4.07
N LEU A 256 6.18 2.34 -3.91
CA LEU A 256 6.01 1.42 -5.04
C LEU A 256 4.55 1.46 -5.48
N THR A 257 4.32 1.72 -6.77
CA THR A 257 2.97 1.77 -7.32
C THR A 257 2.82 0.89 -8.54
N TYR A 258 1.66 0.23 -8.66
CA TYR A 258 1.35 -0.71 -9.72
C TYR A 258 0.04 -0.34 -10.39
N ASP A 259 0.05 -0.26 -11.73
CA ASP A 259 -1.11 0.10 -12.54
C ASP A 259 -1.68 -1.12 -13.27
N ASP A 260 -2.91 -0.97 -13.77
CA ASP A 260 -3.65 -1.86 -14.67
C ASP A 260 -4.28 -3.11 -14.03
N GLY A 261 -3.87 -3.49 -12.82
CA GLY A 261 -4.39 -4.67 -12.12
C GLY A 261 -5.89 -4.62 -11.76
N PRO A 262 -6.37 -5.62 -11.04
CA PRO A 262 -5.69 -6.86 -10.72
C PRO A 262 -5.64 -7.84 -11.90
N ALA A 263 -4.57 -8.65 -11.97
CA ALA A 263 -4.44 -9.79 -12.87
C ALA A 263 -4.03 -11.03 -12.08
N ARG A 264 -4.89 -12.05 -12.05
CA ARG A 264 -4.83 -13.18 -11.10
C ARG A 264 -3.42 -13.69 -10.79
N GLY A 265 -2.70 -14.25 -11.75
CA GLY A 265 -1.37 -14.82 -11.49
C GLY A 265 -0.27 -13.76 -11.31
N ALA A 266 -0.28 -12.71 -12.12
CA ALA A 266 0.78 -11.70 -12.10
C ALA A 266 0.72 -10.85 -10.83
N THR A 267 -0.46 -10.31 -10.49
CA THR A 267 -0.66 -9.52 -9.26
C THR A 267 -0.34 -10.35 -8.02
N ARG A 268 -0.83 -11.61 -7.92
CA ARG A 268 -0.53 -12.48 -6.77
C ARG A 268 0.97 -12.65 -6.53
N ASN A 269 1.74 -12.89 -7.59
CA ASN A 269 3.19 -13.05 -7.47
C ASN A 269 3.88 -11.75 -6.99
N VAL A 270 3.35 -10.58 -7.37
CA VAL A 270 3.82 -9.27 -6.85
C VAL A 270 3.50 -9.13 -5.36
N LEU A 271 2.28 -9.48 -4.94
CA LEU A 271 1.86 -9.44 -3.53
C LEU A 271 2.74 -10.36 -2.66
N ASP A 272 3.09 -11.53 -3.18
CA ASP A 272 3.97 -12.47 -2.47
C ASP A 272 5.42 -11.95 -2.39
N ALA A 273 5.91 -11.26 -3.42
CA ALA A 273 7.21 -10.59 -3.38
C ALA A 273 7.22 -9.45 -2.33
N LEU A 274 6.20 -8.60 -2.31
CA LEU A 274 6.04 -7.53 -1.33
C LEU A 274 6.00 -8.09 0.11
N ARG A 275 5.23 -9.18 0.32
CA ARG A 275 5.14 -9.84 1.64
C ARG A 275 6.50 -10.31 2.14
N ARG A 276 7.30 -10.98 1.28
CA ARG A 276 8.63 -11.49 1.65
C ARG A 276 9.58 -10.40 2.13
N HIS A 277 9.39 -9.17 1.69
CA HIS A 277 10.25 -8.03 2.02
C HIS A 277 9.61 -7.06 3.04
N GLY A 278 8.39 -7.33 3.52
CA GLY A 278 7.66 -6.41 4.40
C GLY A 278 7.47 -5.04 3.75
N ALA A 279 7.25 -5.02 2.43
CA ALA A 279 7.08 -3.81 1.66
C ALA A 279 5.61 -3.47 1.51
N GLN A 280 5.25 -2.19 1.74
CA GLN A 280 3.94 -1.65 1.40
C GLN A 280 3.94 -1.14 -0.04
N ALA A 281 2.75 -1.06 -0.64
CA ALA A 281 2.58 -0.58 -2.01
C ALA A 281 1.18 0.00 -2.23
N THR A 282 1.01 0.78 -3.31
CA THR A 282 -0.27 1.28 -3.78
C THR A 282 -0.59 0.70 -5.15
N PHE A 283 -1.78 0.15 -5.31
CA PHE A 283 -2.28 -0.43 -6.56
C PHE A 283 -3.36 0.47 -7.15
N PHE A 284 -3.11 1.01 -8.34
CA PHE A 284 -4.09 1.74 -9.13
C PHE A 284 -4.81 0.75 -10.05
N ILE A 285 -5.99 0.31 -9.63
CA ILE A 285 -6.71 -0.79 -10.28
C ILE A 285 -7.67 -0.31 -11.36
N VAL A 286 -7.84 -1.13 -12.39
CA VAL A 286 -8.83 -0.93 -13.44
C VAL A 286 -10.13 -1.63 -13.08
N GLY A 287 -11.23 -0.87 -12.91
CA GLY A 287 -12.50 -1.37 -12.37
C GLY A 287 -13.04 -2.61 -13.06
N LYS A 288 -13.02 -2.66 -14.40
CA LYS A 288 -13.49 -3.83 -15.18
C LYS A 288 -12.76 -5.15 -14.85
N ASN A 289 -11.60 -5.08 -14.18
CA ASN A 289 -10.83 -6.27 -13.78
C ASN A 289 -11.28 -6.84 -12.45
N ILE A 290 -12.03 -6.07 -11.62
CA ILE A 290 -12.45 -6.46 -10.27
C ILE A 290 -13.28 -7.75 -10.30
N THR A 291 -14.37 -7.77 -11.08
CA THR A 291 -15.31 -8.90 -11.10
C THR A 291 -14.65 -10.24 -11.42
N ARG A 292 -13.63 -10.25 -12.30
CA ARG A 292 -12.91 -11.48 -12.69
C ARG A 292 -11.81 -11.88 -11.72
N ASN A 293 -11.40 -10.95 -10.85
CA ASN A 293 -10.28 -11.11 -9.93
C ASN A 293 -10.66 -10.64 -8.51
N HIS A 294 -11.93 -10.85 -8.12
CA HIS A 294 -12.43 -10.45 -6.80
C HIS A 294 -11.63 -11.09 -5.65
N ASP A 295 -11.08 -12.28 -5.87
CA ASP A 295 -10.18 -12.98 -4.98
C ASP A 295 -8.84 -12.24 -4.79
N ILE A 296 -8.30 -11.67 -5.86
CA ILE A 296 -7.03 -10.94 -5.81
C ILE A 296 -7.19 -9.57 -5.15
N ILE A 297 -8.29 -8.87 -5.43
CA ILE A 297 -8.54 -7.58 -4.75
C ILE A 297 -8.84 -7.80 -3.26
N ALA A 298 -9.54 -8.88 -2.88
CA ALA A 298 -9.72 -9.26 -1.48
C ALA A 298 -8.38 -9.59 -0.82
N LEU A 299 -7.47 -10.28 -1.51
CA LEU A 299 -6.12 -10.55 -1.04
C LEU A 299 -5.31 -9.28 -0.84
N GLN A 300 -5.37 -8.32 -1.77
CA GLN A 300 -4.75 -7.00 -1.62
C GLN A 300 -5.27 -6.28 -0.38
N GLN A 301 -6.60 -6.28 -0.18
CA GLN A 301 -7.25 -5.67 0.99
C GLN A 301 -6.84 -6.36 2.29
N ASN A 302 -6.93 -7.68 2.37
CA ASN A 302 -6.60 -8.43 3.58
C ASN A 302 -5.15 -8.22 4.03
N ARG A 303 -4.24 -8.05 3.06
CA ARG A 303 -2.82 -7.80 3.32
C ARG A 303 -2.48 -6.33 3.59
N GLY A 304 -3.47 -5.43 3.61
CA GLY A 304 -3.32 -4.02 3.99
C GLY A 304 -2.66 -3.13 2.95
N TYR A 305 -2.65 -3.53 1.66
CA TYR A 305 -2.15 -2.68 0.59
C TYR A 305 -3.14 -1.56 0.25
N SER A 306 -2.63 -0.41 -0.20
CA SER A 306 -3.48 0.68 -0.68
C SER A 306 -4.03 0.35 -2.07
N ILE A 307 -5.36 0.46 -2.25
CA ILE A 307 -6.07 0.14 -3.49
C ILE A 307 -6.79 1.40 -3.97
N GLN A 308 -6.41 1.90 -5.15
CA GLN A 308 -6.80 3.20 -5.66
C GLN A 308 -7.31 3.12 -7.10
N SER A 309 -7.87 4.24 -7.61
CA SER A 309 -8.52 4.27 -8.92
C SER A 309 -7.54 4.41 -10.09
N HIS A 310 -7.69 3.54 -11.12
CA HIS A 310 -7.11 3.71 -12.46
C HIS A 310 -8.17 3.77 -13.55
N SER A 311 -9.29 4.43 -13.27
CA SER A 311 -10.55 4.43 -14.05
C SER A 311 -11.22 3.05 -14.12
N TYR A 312 -12.42 3.00 -14.71
CA TYR A 312 -13.13 1.72 -14.83
C TYR A 312 -12.72 0.93 -16.07
N THR A 313 -12.63 1.57 -17.24
CA THR A 313 -12.34 0.89 -18.53
C THR A 313 -10.89 0.99 -18.97
N HIS A 314 -10.08 1.83 -18.33
CA HIS A 314 -8.75 2.23 -18.77
C HIS A 314 -8.78 3.06 -20.08
N THR A 315 -9.84 3.82 -20.31
CA THR A 315 -9.88 4.73 -21.46
C THR A 315 -9.04 5.98 -21.17
N TYR A 316 -8.19 6.36 -22.12
CA TYR A 316 -7.37 7.57 -21.97
C TYR A 316 -8.26 8.82 -21.88
N PRO A 317 -7.95 9.80 -21.03
CA PRO A 317 -8.74 11.01 -20.84
C PRO A 317 -9.11 11.73 -22.15
N LYS A 318 -8.20 11.79 -23.11
CA LYS A 318 -8.42 12.43 -24.43
C LYS A 318 -9.50 11.71 -25.28
N ASP A 319 -9.76 10.43 -25.01
CA ASP A 319 -10.71 9.59 -25.75
C ASP A 319 -12.06 9.45 -25.02
N LEU A 320 -12.17 10.03 -23.80
CA LEU A 320 -13.41 10.07 -23.03
C LEU A 320 -14.38 11.11 -23.59
N LYS A 321 -15.67 10.75 -23.63
CA LYS A 321 -16.74 11.72 -23.90
C LYS A 321 -16.89 12.68 -22.70
N PRO A 322 -17.41 13.90 -22.91
CA PRO A 322 -17.75 14.79 -21.81
C PRO A 322 -18.64 14.10 -20.76
N GLY A 323 -18.28 14.21 -19.48
CA GLY A 323 -18.99 13.58 -18.36
C GLY A 323 -18.66 12.12 -18.10
N ALA A 324 -18.05 11.40 -19.05
CA ALA A 324 -17.77 9.98 -18.91
C ALA A 324 -16.77 9.66 -17.78
N ALA A 325 -15.93 10.61 -17.38
CA ALA A 325 -15.02 10.43 -16.27
C ALA A 325 -15.75 10.20 -14.92
N LEU A 326 -16.88 10.87 -14.71
CA LEU A 326 -17.75 10.64 -13.54
C LEU A 326 -18.39 9.26 -13.57
N ASP A 327 -18.84 8.79 -14.73
CA ASP A 327 -19.42 7.46 -14.89
C ASP A 327 -18.37 6.36 -14.64
N GLU A 328 -17.16 6.55 -15.14
CA GLU A 328 -16.01 5.67 -14.89
C GLU A 328 -15.72 5.57 -13.39
N ASP A 329 -15.63 6.71 -12.71
CA ASP A 329 -15.37 6.77 -11.27
C ASP A 329 -16.52 6.13 -10.46
N ALA A 330 -17.77 6.49 -10.74
CA ALA A 330 -18.93 5.95 -10.04
C ALA A 330 -19.04 4.42 -10.15
N ARG A 331 -18.68 3.86 -11.32
CA ARG A 331 -18.67 2.40 -11.53
C ARG A 331 -17.56 1.73 -10.73
N LEU A 332 -16.34 2.27 -10.76
CA LEU A 332 -15.21 1.72 -10.02
C LEU A 332 -15.51 1.77 -8.51
N ARG A 333 -15.98 2.89 -7.98
CA ARG A 333 -16.36 3.04 -6.56
C ARG A 333 -17.38 1.99 -6.13
N ARG A 334 -18.41 1.77 -6.96
CA ARG A 334 -19.43 0.75 -6.67
C ARG A 334 -18.81 -0.64 -6.60
N GLU A 335 -18.04 -1.04 -7.60
CA GLU A 335 -17.41 -2.36 -7.65
C GLU A 335 -16.45 -2.58 -6.46
N MET A 336 -15.65 -1.58 -6.10
CA MET A 336 -14.77 -1.66 -4.92
C MET A 336 -15.58 -1.74 -3.62
N GLY A 337 -16.55 -0.83 -3.45
CA GLY A 337 -17.40 -0.79 -2.25
C GLY A 337 -18.15 -2.11 -2.02
N ASP A 338 -18.72 -2.68 -3.07
CA ASP A 338 -19.47 -3.94 -2.98
C ASP A 338 -18.56 -5.15 -2.71
N THR A 339 -17.32 -5.13 -3.25
CA THR A 339 -16.40 -6.27 -3.19
C THR A 339 -15.58 -6.30 -1.91
N ILE A 340 -14.94 -5.19 -1.55
CA ILE A 340 -13.95 -5.12 -0.45
C ILE A 340 -14.30 -4.08 0.62
N GLY A 341 -15.39 -3.35 0.46
CA GLY A 341 -15.89 -2.41 1.46
C GLY A 341 -15.14 -1.08 1.54
N ILE A 342 -14.20 -0.79 0.66
CA ILE A 342 -13.46 0.48 0.66
C ILE A 342 -13.70 1.26 -0.63
N LEU A 343 -13.50 2.57 -0.54
CA LEU A 343 -13.55 3.48 -1.69
C LEU A 343 -12.17 4.06 -1.96
N PRO A 344 -11.81 4.32 -3.23
CA PRO A 344 -10.57 4.99 -3.55
C PRO A 344 -10.58 6.43 -3.01
N THR A 345 -9.43 6.91 -2.60
CA THR A 345 -9.21 8.28 -2.10
C THR A 345 -8.30 9.08 -3.01
N MET A 346 -7.75 8.45 -4.05
CA MET A 346 -6.91 9.08 -5.07
C MET A 346 -7.05 8.34 -6.40
N MET A 347 -6.62 8.98 -7.46
CA MET A 347 -6.66 8.43 -8.81
C MET A 347 -5.33 8.60 -9.53
N ARG A 348 -5.00 7.65 -10.39
CA ARG A 348 -4.03 7.84 -11.48
C ARG A 348 -4.77 7.71 -12.79
N ALA A 349 -4.70 8.75 -13.63
CA ALA A 349 -5.34 8.72 -14.94
C ALA A 349 -4.58 7.79 -15.90
N PRO A 350 -5.28 6.99 -16.73
CA PRO A 350 -4.67 6.16 -17.77
C PRO A 350 -3.67 6.94 -18.62
N GLY A 351 -2.44 6.41 -18.75
CA GLY A 351 -1.34 7.06 -19.48
C GLY A 351 -0.74 8.27 -18.79
N GLY A 352 -1.09 8.55 -17.54
CA GLY A 352 -0.53 9.66 -16.74
C GLY A 352 -0.92 11.05 -17.23
N THR A 353 -1.93 11.16 -18.07
CA THR A 353 -2.46 12.44 -18.54
C THR A 353 -3.75 12.75 -17.80
N ASP A 354 -3.74 13.77 -16.99
CA ASP A 354 -4.86 14.23 -16.17
C ASP A 354 -5.18 15.72 -16.48
N PRO A 355 -5.75 16.00 -17.66
CA PRO A 355 -6.06 17.35 -18.06
C PRO A 355 -7.01 18.01 -17.05
N TYR A 356 -6.92 19.33 -16.92
CA TYR A 356 -7.65 20.12 -15.93
C TYR A 356 -9.16 19.81 -15.89
N TYR A 357 -9.79 19.61 -17.05
CA TYR A 357 -11.22 19.29 -17.13
C TYR A 357 -11.58 17.92 -16.52
N ILE A 358 -10.66 16.96 -16.47
CA ILE A 358 -10.84 15.68 -15.76
C ILE A 358 -10.68 15.90 -14.26
N ARG A 359 -9.65 16.63 -13.85
CA ARG A 359 -9.41 16.92 -12.42
C ARG A 359 -10.60 17.65 -11.78
N GLN A 360 -11.24 18.56 -12.48
CA GLN A 360 -12.44 19.25 -11.99
C GLN A 360 -13.68 18.37 -11.84
N GLN A 361 -13.77 17.28 -12.59
CA GLN A 361 -14.91 16.36 -12.50
C GLN A 361 -14.75 15.33 -11.37
N ILE A 362 -13.52 15.00 -11.03
CA ILE A 362 -13.19 13.93 -10.08
C ILE A 362 -12.60 14.56 -8.84
N ASP A 363 -13.29 14.41 -7.70
CA ASP A 363 -12.90 15.01 -6.43
C ASP A 363 -11.79 14.21 -5.72
N TYR A 364 -10.68 13.97 -6.45
CA TYR A 364 -9.51 13.28 -5.95
C TYR A 364 -8.21 14.02 -6.23
N PRO A 365 -7.17 13.82 -5.40
CA PRO A 365 -5.79 14.06 -5.81
C PRO A 365 -5.40 13.11 -6.95
N MET A 366 -4.70 13.62 -7.95
CA MET A 366 -4.19 12.86 -9.07
C MET A 366 -2.74 12.48 -8.81
N ILE A 367 -2.43 11.19 -8.83
CA ILE A 367 -1.10 10.67 -8.49
C ILE A 367 -0.39 10.17 -9.75
N ASN A 368 0.60 10.90 -10.17
CA ASN A 368 1.53 10.50 -11.23
C ASN A 368 2.78 9.83 -10.61
N TRP A 369 3.93 9.89 -11.26
CA TRP A 369 5.16 9.27 -10.82
C TRP A 369 6.38 10.13 -11.11
N SER A 370 7.43 9.95 -10.33
CA SER A 370 8.76 10.53 -10.55
C SER A 370 9.77 9.51 -11.10
N ALA A 371 9.51 8.22 -10.91
CA ALA A 371 10.43 7.15 -11.24
C ALA A 371 9.76 6.02 -12.06
N PRO A 372 9.56 6.18 -13.39
CA PRO A 372 9.01 5.13 -14.22
C PRO A 372 10.00 3.97 -14.38
N SER A 373 9.53 2.73 -14.27
CA SER A 373 10.32 1.50 -14.48
C SER A 373 10.71 1.28 -15.93
N GLY A 374 9.87 1.75 -16.86
CA GLY A 374 9.99 1.46 -18.30
C GLY A 374 9.54 0.05 -18.67
N ASP A 375 8.66 -0.59 -17.89
CA ASP A 375 8.14 -1.94 -18.12
C ASP A 375 6.95 -1.98 -19.10
N SER A 376 6.33 -0.83 -19.40
CA SER A 376 5.25 -0.75 -20.39
C SER A 376 5.75 -1.13 -21.78
N GLY A 377 5.23 -2.25 -22.33
CA GLY A 377 5.65 -2.76 -23.66
C GLY A 377 7.08 -3.26 -23.74
N ASN A 378 7.76 -3.45 -22.60
CA ASN A 378 9.18 -3.86 -22.55
C ASN A 378 9.33 -5.15 -21.74
N ASP A 379 9.97 -6.17 -22.34
CA ASP A 379 10.20 -7.47 -21.72
C ASP A 379 11.67 -7.66 -21.25
N ASN A 380 12.52 -6.64 -21.39
CA ASN A 380 13.91 -6.67 -20.94
C ASN A 380 14.01 -6.48 -19.42
N VAL A 381 13.81 -7.56 -18.68
CA VAL A 381 13.83 -7.57 -17.21
C VAL A 381 15.10 -6.94 -16.63
N LYS A 382 16.29 -7.24 -17.21
CA LYS A 382 17.56 -6.65 -16.74
C LYS A 382 17.62 -5.14 -16.93
N GLY A 383 17.12 -4.64 -18.07
CA GLY A 383 17.05 -3.21 -18.35
C GLY A 383 16.05 -2.49 -17.42
N ILE A 384 14.90 -3.12 -17.11
CA ILE A 384 13.91 -2.61 -16.17
C ILE A 384 14.53 -2.51 -14.76
N ILE A 385 15.19 -3.57 -14.27
CA ILE A 385 15.87 -3.56 -12.97
C ILE A 385 16.91 -2.42 -12.90
N GLN A 386 17.72 -2.26 -13.94
CA GLN A 386 18.71 -1.19 -13.96
C GLN A 386 18.07 0.20 -13.96
N THR A 387 16.97 0.38 -14.69
CA THR A 387 16.19 1.64 -14.71
C THR A 387 15.63 1.96 -13.33
N LEU A 388 15.03 0.97 -12.64
CA LEU A 388 14.51 1.12 -11.28
C LEU A 388 15.63 1.53 -10.31
N LYS A 389 16.77 0.82 -10.33
CA LYS A 389 17.92 1.13 -9.48
C LYS A 389 18.47 2.55 -9.71
N ASN A 390 18.56 2.98 -10.97
CA ASN A 390 19.05 4.31 -11.33
C ASN A 390 18.09 5.44 -10.96
N ARG A 391 16.79 5.15 -10.79
CA ARG A 391 15.74 6.13 -10.47
C ARG A 391 15.27 6.08 -9.03
N ALA A 392 15.81 5.15 -8.24
CA ALA A 392 15.53 5.08 -6.82
C ALA A 392 16.03 6.35 -6.13
N ALA A 393 15.12 7.07 -5.51
CA ALA A 393 15.39 8.29 -4.76
C ALA A 393 14.45 8.38 -3.57
N ASP A 394 14.87 9.08 -2.53
CA ASP A 394 13.99 9.38 -1.42
C ASP A 394 12.77 10.16 -1.91
N SER A 395 11.61 9.85 -1.35
CA SER A 395 10.32 10.44 -1.72
C SER A 395 9.88 10.21 -3.17
N ALA A 396 10.48 9.24 -3.88
CA ALA A 396 10.03 8.91 -5.23
C ALA A 396 8.76 8.07 -5.23
N ILE A 397 7.93 8.29 -6.26
CA ILE A 397 6.80 7.45 -6.63
C ILE A 397 7.22 6.63 -7.86
N VAL A 398 7.29 5.32 -7.69
CA VAL A 398 7.72 4.38 -8.74
C VAL A 398 6.51 3.84 -9.49
N LEU A 399 6.54 3.89 -10.83
CA LEU A 399 5.53 3.28 -11.69
C LEU A 399 5.99 1.91 -12.19
N MET A 400 5.16 0.91 -11.96
CA MET A 400 5.23 -0.44 -12.51
C MET A 400 3.82 -0.91 -12.92
N HIS A 401 3.71 -2.08 -13.58
CA HIS A 401 2.42 -2.65 -13.98
C HIS A 401 2.34 -4.11 -13.52
N ASP A 402 1.44 -4.42 -12.58
CA ASP A 402 1.31 -5.75 -11.97
C ASP A 402 0.61 -6.79 -12.87
N ILE A 403 0.11 -6.36 -14.02
CA ILE A 403 -0.38 -7.26 -15.07
C ILE A 403 0.73 -7.93 -15.88
N ARG A 404 1.98 -7.46 -15.75
CA ARG A 404 3.12 -8.01 -16.50
C ARG A 404 3.57 -9.34 -15.86
N PRO A 405 3.67 -10.45 -16.63
CA PRO A 405 3.97 -11.77 -16.06
C PRO A 405 5.30 -11.86 -15.29
N LYS A 406 6.28 -11.00 -15.62
CA LYS A 406 7.59 -10.94 -14.97
C LYS A 406 7.72 -9.79 -13.96
N CYS A 407 6.63 -9.10 -13.62
CA CYS A 407 6.68 -7.96 -12.70
C CYS A 407 7.27 -8.35 -11.36
N TYR A 408 6.87 -9.49 -10.81
CA TYR A 408 7.40 -9.99 -9.55
C TYR A 408 8.92 -10.15 -9.55
N VAL A 409 9.55 -10.49 -10.69
CA VAL A 409 11.01 -10.69 -10.79
C VAL A 409 11.75 -9.38 -10.57
N TYR A 410 11.36 -8.32 -11.30
CA TYR A 410 12.03 -7.03 -11.13
C TYR A 410 11.59 -6.33 -9.85
N THR A 411 10.39 -6.58 -9.32
CA THR A 411 9.97 -6.14 -7.98
C THR A 411 10.88 -6.75 -6.91
N GLU A 412 11.08 -8.07 -6.90
CA GLU A 412 11.94 -8.79 -5.95
C GLU A 412 13.38 -8.24 -5.93
N GLU A 413 13.98 -8.10 -7.11
CA GLU A 413 15.36 -7.60 -7.24
C GLU A 413 15.48 -6.11 -6.88
N PHE A 414 14.42 -5.34 -7.07
CA PHE A 414 14.38 -3.95 -6.66
C PHE A 414 14.19 -3.80 -5.15
N LEU A 415 13.35 -4.62 -4.53
CA LEU A 415 13.16 -4.65 -3.08
C LEU A 415 14.46 -4.98 -2.35
N LYS A 416 15.21 -6.01 -2.79
CA LYS A 416 16.54 -6.32 -2.25
C LYS A 416 17.50 -5.13 -2.34
N TYR A 417 17.48 -4.41 -3.47
CA TYR A 417 18.30 -3.21 -3.65
C TYR A 417 17.91 -2.10 -2.69
N LEU A 418 16.61 -1.86 -2.49
CA LEU A 418 16.08 -0.82 -1.60
C LEU A 418 16.38 -1.11 -0.14
N GLU A 419 16.18 -2.36 0.32
CA GLU A 419 16.49 -2.79 1.68
C GLU A 419 17.97 -2.56 2.01
N ASN A 420 18.88 -2.98 1.12
CA ASN A 420 20.32 -2.80 1.29
C ASN A 420 20.75 -1.32 1.33
N ARG A 421 19.86 -0.38 1.00
CA ARG A 421 20.10 1.07 1.00
C ARG A 421 19.26 1.82 2.03
N GLY A 422 18.60 1.09 2.94
CA GLY A 422 17.84 1.65 4.04
C GLY A 422 16.52 2.33 3.63
N TYR A 423 15.91 1.93 2.50
CA TYR A 423 14.60 2.46 2.10
C TYR A 423 13.47 1.70 2.78
N LEU A 424 12.52 2.43 3.33
CA LEU A 424 11.19 1.93 3.66
C LEU A 424 10.29 2.04 2.43
N CYS A 425 9.73 0.90 1.99
CA CYS A 425 8.72 0.87 0.95
C CYS A 425 7.35 1.13 1.59
N VAL A 426 6.70 2.21 1.19
CA VAL A 426 5.49 2.75 1.80
C VAL A 426 4.36 2.91 0.78
N THR A 427 3.13 3.14 1.24
CA THR A 427 2.04 3.59 0.36
C THR A 427 2.23 5.05 -0.04
N VAL A 428 1.48 5.51 -1.06
CA VAL A 428 1.50 6.93 -1.46
C VAL A 428 1.02 7.81 -0.29
N GLU A 429 -0.02 7.39 0.42
CA GLU A 429 -0.57 8.13 1.57
C GLU A 429 0.48 8.30 2.67
N GLU A 430 1.22 7.23 3.01
CA GLU A 430 2.29 7.27 4.01
C GLU A 430 3.43 8.17 3.57
N LEU A 431 3.81 8.13 2.28
CA LEU A 431 4.86 8.97 1.72
C LEU A 431 4.53 10.46 1.88
N PHE A 432 3.31 10.86 1.52
CA PHE A 432 2.86 12.24 1.63
C PHE A 432 2.65 12.68 3.06
N CYS A 433 2.10 11.81 3.90
CA CYS A 433 1.94 12.06 5.33
C CYS A 433 3.29 12.33 6.01
N ASN A 434 4.29 11.47 5.75
CA ASN A 434 5.64 11.65 6.30
C ASN A 434 6.31 12.94 5.81
N ALA A 435 6.04 13.36 4.58
CA ALA A 435 6.53 14.63 4.03
C ALA A 435 5.77 15.86 4.56
N GLY A 436 4.69 15.68 5.33
CA GLY A 436 3.83 16.77 5.81
C GLY A 436 3.05 17.47 4.69
N VAL A 437 2.84 16.81 3.56
CA VAL A 437 2.15 17.36 2.39
C VAL A 437 0.76 16.76 2.27
N PRO A 438 -0.31 17.54 2.52
CA PRO A 438 -1.67 17.02 2.37
C PRO A 438 -2.01 16.81 0.89
N LEU A 439 -2.58 15.64 0.60
CA LEU A 439 -3.16 15.35 -0.70
C LEU A 439 -4.47 16.13 -0.87
N LYS A 440 -4.55 16.97 -1.90
CA LYS A 440 -5.72 17.83 -2.17
C LYS A 440 -6.38 17.44 -3.49
N PRO A 441 -7.71 17.45 -3.58
CA PRO A 441 -8.42 17.30 -4.84
C PRO A 441 -7.95 18.33 -5.88
N ASN A 442 -8.09 18.00 -7.15
CA ASN A 442 -7.74 18.84 -8.31
C ASN A 442 -6.24 19.13 -8.50
N VAL A 443 -5.36 18.53 -7.70
CA VAL A 443 -3.91 18.69 -7.79
C VAL A 443 -3.28 17.42 -8.33
N SER A 444 -2.31 17.54 -9.24
CA SER A 444 -1.49 16.44 -9.76
C SER A 444 -0.15 16.38 -9.04
N TYR A 445 0.15 15.24 -8.48
CA TYR A 445 1.38 14.99 -7.72
C TYR A 445 2.29 14.00 -8.45
N PHE A 446 3.56 14.35 -8.60
CA PHE A 446 4.62 13.48 -9.14
C PHE A 446 5.55 12.97 -8.03
N SER A 447 5.59 13.67 -6.93
CA SER A 447 6.20 13.33 -5.64
C SER A 447 5.67 14.32 -4.60
N PRO A 448 5.92 14.16 -3.30
CA PRO A 448 5.54 15.17 -2.30
C PRO A 448 6.08 16.59 -2.60
N TYR A 449 7.19 16.68 -3.32
CA TYR A 449 7.86 17.96 -3.63
C TYR A 449 7.69 18.42 -5.08
N ARG A 450 6.93 17.71 -5.90
CA ARG A 450 6.67 18.04 -7.29
C ARG A 450 5.19 17.88 -7.63
N ILE A 451 4.54 19.01 -7.79
CA ILE A 451 3.11 19.12 -8.14
C ILE A 451 2.94 19.81 -9.49
N ALA A 452 1.79 19.57 -10.14
CA ALA A 452 1.26 20.40 -11.25
C ALA A 452 -0.17 20.81 -10.87
N GLU A 453 -0.40 22.10 -10.89
CA GLU A 453 -1.71 22.74 -10.65
C GLU A 453 -2.56 22.83 -11.93
#